data_3dc1607749bb201b509978bef0c6ff91
#
_entry.id   3dc1607749bb201b509978bef0c6ff91
#
_cell.length_a   1.000
_cell.length_b   1.000
_cell.length_c   1.000
_cell.angle_alpha   90.00
_cell.angle_beta   90.00
_cell.angle_gamma   90.00
#
_symmetry.space_group_name_H-M   'P 1'
#
loop_
_entity.id
_entity.type
_entity.pdbx_description
1 polymer ?
#
loop_
_entity_poly.entity_id
_entity_poly.type
_entity_poly.pdbx_seq_one_letter_code
_entity_poly.pdbx_strand_id
1 'polypeptide(L)'
;MNAAKRPTASLDQRLNESVAEMRADLTRRIAAHISVEGPIATNVPGLRLSRRSALSECYSAAYEPELVVCVQGEKRINVGGTTHVCDGSTFLLTSIDLPVVSQITKASRDEPFLAMALKLEIPIVREILSHEEFHEPEVSFGVRGMAVGKTPVEMLNACSRLLGLLDTPRDIPFLSTLMQREILYRLLRSPLGKHLRAIATLGEQSNRTARAVGWLRTNYDKPLRVEDLASVAQMGVSTLHHHFRSLTAMSPLQYQKRLRLHAARVRMLTEGIDAASAAFEVGYESASQFNREYSRLFGQPPRRDIKKRRLDRGATASG
;
A
#
# COMPACT_ATOMS: atom_id res chain seq x y z
N MET A 1 -55.22 14.35 -20.24
CA MET A 1 -53.75 14.31 -20.59
C MET A 1 -52.95 14.44 -19.29
N ASN A 2 -52.49 13.31 -18.75
CA ASN A 2 -51.76 13.27 -17.49
C ASN A 2 -50.26 13.23 -17.82
N ALA A 3 -49.58 14.34 -17.66
CA ALA A 3 -48.11 14.38 -17.77
C ALA A 3 -47.50 13.79 -16.50
N ALA A 4 -47.04 12.55 -16.60
CA ALA A 4 -46.30 11.90 -15.52
C ALA A 4 -45.03 12.70 -15.19
N LYS A 5 -45.02 13.37 -14.04
CA LYS A 5 -43.78 13.95 -13.44
C LYS A 5 -42.76 12.84 -13.23
N ARG A 6 -41.66 12.81 -14.00
CA ARG A 6 -40.49 12.00 -13.69
C ARG A 6 -39.99 12.37 -12.30
N PRO A 7 -39.77 11.42 -11.40
CA PRO A 7 -39.22 11.71 -10.08
C PRO A 7 -37.82 12.29 -10.26
N THR A 8 -37.61 13.52 -9.77
CA THR A 8 -36.27 14.10 -9.67
C THR A 8 -35.47 13.29 -8.66
N ALA A 9 -34.46 12.57 -9.15
CA ALA A 9 -33.52 11.87 -8.28
C ALA A 9 -32.97 12.81 -7.20
N SER A 10 -32.87 12.34 -5.95
CA SER A 10 -32.29 13.11 -4.85
C SER A 10 -30.84 13.46 -5.15
N LEU A 11 -30.32 14.52 -4.54
CA LEU A 11 -28.91 14.94 -4.72
C LEU A 11 -27.94 13.77 -4.41
N ASP A 12 -28.23 13.02 -3.37
CA ASP A 12 -27.45 11.82 -2.98
C ASP A 12 -27.50 10.71 -4.03
N GLN A 13 -28.64 10.53 -4.70
CA GLN A 13 -28.79 9.52 -5.75
C GLN A 13 -27.95 9.90 -6.99
N ARG A 14 -27.97 11.17 -7.40
CA ARG A 14 -27.13 11.69 -8.51
C ARG A 14 -25.65 11.59 -8.20
N LEU A 15 -25.25 11.88 -6.95
CA LEU A 15 -23.87 11.76 -6.51
C LEU A 15 -23.40 10.31 -6.56
N ASN A 16 -24.23 9.37 -6.10
CA ASN A 16 -23.92 7.93 -6.13
C ASN A 16 -23.82 7.40 -7.57
N GLU A 17 -24.69 7.84 -8.48
CA GLU A 17 -24.64 7.50 -9.90
C GLU A 17 -23.33 8.01 -10.54
N SER A 18 -22.95 9.27 -10.28
CA SER A 18 -21.70 9.86 -10.78
C SER A 18 -20.45 9.12 -10.27
N VAL A 19 -20.44 8.72 -8.99
CA VAL A 19 -19.33 7.89 -8.41
C VAL A 19 -19.25 6.54 -9.10
N ALA A 20 -20.40 5.89 -9.36
CA ALA A 20 -20.45 4.58 -10.03
C ALA A 20 -19.94 4.68 -11.48
N GLU A 21 -20.34 5.70 -12.23
CA GLU A 21 -19.89 5.94 -13.59
C GLU A 21 -18.37 6.17 -13.67
N MET A 22 -17.83 7.02 -12.78
CA MET A 22 -16.39 7.29 -12.74
C MET A 22 -15.58 6.04 -12.36
N ARG A 23 -16.12 5.22 -11.45
CA ARG A 23 -15.49 3.95 -11.09
C ARG A 23 -15.49 2.98 -12.26
N ALA A 24 -16.59 2.88 -12.99
CA ALA A 24 -16.68 2.06 -14.20
C ALA A 24 -15.69 2.54 -15.27
N ASP A 25 -15.51 3.86 -15.45
CA ASP A 25 -14.50 4.41 -16.34
C ASP A 25 -13.08 4.01 -15.94
N LEU A 26 -12.73 4.20 -14.68
CA LEU A 26 -11.43 3.79 -14.12
C LEU A 26 -11.18 2.29 -14.29
N THR A 27 -12.21 1.46 -14.06
CA THR A 27 -12.14 0.00 -14.24
C THR A 27 -11.79 -0.34 -15.68
N ARG A 28 -12.48 0.26 -16.67
CA ARG A 28 -12.20 0.04 -18.10
C ARG A 28 -10.79 0.48 -18.47
N ARG A 29 -10.34 1.66 -18.03
CA ARG A 29 -8.99 2.18 -18.31
C ARG A 29 -7.91 1.28 -17.72
N ILE A 30 -8.04 0.88 -16.46
CA ILE A 30 -7.07 -0.03 -15.85
C ILE A 30 -7.06 -1.36 -16.60
N ALA A 31 -8.22 -1.95 -16.90
CA ALA A 31 -8.31 -3.21 -17.62
C ALA A 31 -7.67 -3.14 -19.03
N ALA A 32 -7.78 -2.00 -19.71
CA ALA A 32 -7.16 -1.79 -21.04
C ALA A 32 -5.62 -1.75 -20.99
N HIS A 33 -5.04 -1.30 -19.85
CA HIS A 33 -3.59 -1.15 -19.72
C HIS A 33 -2.90 -2.30 -18.96
N ILE A 34 -3.65 -3.29 -18.45
CA ILE A 34 -3.08 -4.44 -17.75
C ILE A 34 -3.75 -5.76 -18.13
N SER A 35 -3.03 -6.60 -18.87
CA SER A 35 -3.47 -7.95 -19.26
C SER A 35 -2.84 -9.06 -18.42
N VAL A 36 -1.74 -8.76 -17.71
CA VAL A 36 -0.97 -9.74 -16.93
C VAL A 36 -1.36 -9.75 -15.45
N GLU A 37 -1.17 -10.90 -14.81
CA GLU A 37 -1.40 -11.05 -13.38
C GLU A 37 -0.31 -10.35 -12.55
N GLY A 38 -0.71 -9.62 -11.55
CA GLY A 38 0.19 -8.94 -10.63
C GLY A 38 0.24 -7.42 -10.80
N PRO A 39 1.17 -6.77 -10.10
CA PRO A 39 1.45 -5.37 -10.27
C PRO A 39 2.41 -5.14 -11.44
N ILE A 40 2.14 -4.13 -12.26
CA ILE A 40 3.04 -3.63 -13.31
C ILE A 40 3.33 -2.14 -13.08
N ALA A 41 4.55 -1.72 -13.38
CA ALA A 41 4.88 -0.31 -13.52
C ALA A 41 4.34 0.21 -14.85
N THR A 42 3.94 1.49 -14.89
CA THR A 42 3.52 2.18 -16.10
C THR A 42 4.58 3.19 -16.54
N ASN A 43 4.37 3.82 -17.70
CA ASN A 43 5.21 4.92 -18.17
C ASN A 43 5.00 6.22 -17.35
N VAL A 44 3.92 6.34 -16.60
CA VAL A 44 3.71 7.45 -15.66
C VAL A 44 4.56 7.20 -14.40
N PRO A 45 5.51 8.08 -14.06
CA PRO A 45 6.39 7.89 -12.90
C PRO A 45 5.59 7.67 -11.62
N GLY A 46 5.95 6.63 -10.85
CA GLY A 46 5.29 6.31 -9.58
C GLY A 46 3.92 5.65 -9.69
N LEU A 47 3.34 5.51 -10.87
CA LEU A 47 2.05 4.84 -11.09
C LEU A 47 2.24 3.37 -11.42
N ARG A 48 1.56 2.50 -10.67
CA ARG A 48 1.48 1.06 -10.91
C ARG A 48 0.03 0.63 -11.06
N LEU A 49 -0.22 -0.37 -11.90
CA LEU A 49 -1.52 -1.03 -12.03
C LEU A 49 -1.42 -2.44 -11.51
N SER A 50 -2.51 -2.96 -10.96
CA SER A 50 -2.57 -4.32 -10.42
C SER A 50 -3.82 -5.03 -10.90
N ARG A 51 -3.66 -6.30 -11.35
CA ARG A 51 -4.73 -7.22 -11.73
C ARG A 51 -4.58 -8.55 -11.00
N ARG A 52 -5.70 -9.14 -10.55
CA ARG A 52 -5.79 -10.50 -10.06
C ARG A 52 -7.14 -11.10 -10.49
N SER A 53 -7.09 -12.20 -11.24
CA SER A 53 -8.27 -12.85 -11.79
C SER A 53 -8.77 -14.02 -10.95
N ALA A 54 -8.19 -14.23 -9.75
CA ALA A 54 -8.58 -15.28 -8.82
C ALA A 54 -8.36 -14.85 -7.36
N LEU A 55 -9.05 -15.52 -6.46
CA LEU A 55 -8.79 -15.43 -5.04
C LEU A 55 -7.36 -15.83 -4.73
N SER A 56 -6.76 -15.22 -3.71
CA SER A 56 -5.42 -15.62 -3.28
C SER A 56 -5.44 -16.19 -1.86
N GLU A 57 -4.47 -17.03 -1.57
CA GLU A 57 -4.09 -17.25 -0.17
C GLU A 57 -3.48 -15.99 0.40
N CYS A 58 -3.31 -15.97 1.74
CA CYS A 58 -2.56 -14.91 2.39
C CYS A 58 -1.14 -14.85 1.86
N TYR A 59 -0.72 -13.70 1.38
CA TYR A 59 0.65 -13.47 0.93
C TYR A 59 1.23 -12.22 1.61
N SER A 60 2.51 -12.27 1.83
CA SER A 60 3.22 -11.15 2.41
C SER A 60 3.65 -10.16 1.35
N ALA A 61 3.54 -8.90 1.68
CA ALA A 61 3.99 -7.78 0.86
C ALA A 61 4.67 -6.72 1.73
N ALA A 62 5.53 -5.92 1.12
CA ALA A 62 6.01 -4.67 1.69
C ALA A 62 5.32 -3.52 0.95
N TYR A 63 4.63 -2.69 1.69
CA TYR A 63 4.02 -1.48 1.16
C TYR A 63 4.93 -0.31 1.45
N GLU A 64 5.18 0.48 0.42
CA GLU A 64 5.86 1.78 0.52
C GLU A 64 4.83 2.89 0.75
N PRO A 65 5.24 4.13 1.04
CA PRO A 65 4.33 5.25 1.04
C PRO A 65 3.61 5.40 -0.30
N GLU A 66 2.33 5.05 -0.34
CA GLU A 66 1.53 5.04 -1.56
C GLU A 66 0.04 5.26 -1.29
N LEU A 67 -0.64 5.81 -2.28
CA LEU A 67 -2.09 5.82 -2.40
C LEU A 67 -2.51 4.66 -3.29
N VAL A 68 -3.36 3.76 -2.80
CA VAL A 68 -3.96 2.68 -3.60
C VAL A 68 -5.44 2.94 -3.74
N VAL A 69 -5.92 3.06 -4.98
CA VAL A 69 -7.35 3.16 -5.30
C VAL A 69 -7.80 1.84 -5.88
N CYS A 70 -8.64 1.13 -5.14
CA CYS A 70 -9.32 -0.07 -5.64
C CYS A 70 -10.52 0.38 -6.49
N VAL A 71 -10.72 -0.24 -7.64
CA VAL A 71 -11.84 0.05 -8.54
C VAL A 71 -12.76 -1.15 -8.72
N GLN A 72 -12.25 -2.37 -8.54
CA GLN A 72 -12.99 -3.62 -8.66
C GLN A 72 -12.40 -4.72 -7.78
N GLY A 73 -13.25 -5.62 -7.27
CA GLY A 73 -12.84 -6.71 -6.40
C GLY A 73 -12.65 -6.29 -4.94
N GLU A 74 -12.04 -7.16 -4.12
CA GLU A 74 -11.75 -6.90 -2.71
C GLU A 74 -10.39 -7.49 -2.32
N LYS A 75 -9.66 -6.73 -1.52
CA LYS A 75 -8.38 -7.12 -0.92
C LYS A 75 -8.40 -6.85 0.58
N ARG A 76 -8.03 -7.85 1.36
CA ARG A 76 -7.79 -7.72 2.81
C ARG A 76 -6.31 -7.55 3.09
N ILE A 77 -5.97 -6.66 4.00
CA ILE A 77 -4.61 -6.33 4.37
C ILE A 77 -4.51 -6.34 5.90
N ASN A 78 -3.65 -7.18 6.44
CA ASN A 78 -3.38 -7.25 7.88
C ASN A 78 -2.05 -6.57 8.21
N VAL A 79 -2.11 -5.62 9.14
CA VAL A 79 -0.93 -4.90 9.69
C VAL A 79 -0.96 -5.01 11.20
N GLY A 80 0.01 -5.70 11.80
CA GLY A 80 0.14 -5.79 13.25
C GLY A 80 -1.09 -6.35 13.98
N GLY A 81 -1.88 -7.21 13.31
CA GLY A 81 -3.13 -7.77 13.86
C GLY A 81 -4.39 -6.97 13.54
N THR A 82 -4.27 -5.77 12.95
CA THR A 82 -5.42 -5.01 12.44
C THR A 82 -5.67 -5.36 10.98
N THR A 83 -6.93 -5.68 10.65
CA THR A 83 -7.34 -5.99 9.27
C THR A 83 -8.00 -4.77 8.64
N HIS A 84 -7.52 -4.40 7.45
CA HIS A 84 -8.10 -3.39 6.58
C HIS A 84 -8.69 -4.07 5.35
N VAL A 85 -9.82 -3.57 4.87
CA VAL A 85 -10.48 -4.04 3.64
C VAL A 85 -10.43 -2.92 2.62
N CYS A 86 -9.93 -3.22 1.43
CA CYS A 86 -9.89 -2.31 0.29
C CYS A 86 -10.72 -2.92 -0.83
N ASP A 87 -11.78 -2.23 -1.22
CA ASP A 87 -12.73 -2.62 -2.25
C ASP A 87 -12.95 -1.52 -3.28
N GLY A 88 -13.83 -1.76 -4.25
CA GLY A 88 -14.13 -0.79 -5.31
C GLY A 88 -14.67 0.56 -4.83
N SER A 89 -15.01 0.76 -3.56
CA SER A 89 -15.51 2.01 -3.00
C SER A 89 -14.47 2.78 -2.17
N THR A 90 -13.30 2.17 -1.95
CA THR A 90 -12.32 2.63 -0.97
C THR A 90 -10.95 2.91 -1.59
N PHE A 91 -10.22 3.80 -0.95
CA PHE A 91 -8.78 3.94 -1.16
C PHE A 91 -8.00 3.60 0.11
N LEU A 92 -6.80 3.13 -0.07
CA LEU A 92 -5.84 2.83 0.97
C LEU A 92 -4.71 3.86 0.92
N LEU A 93 -4.39 4.43 2.05
CA LEU A 93 -3.22 5.30 2.24
C LEU A 93 -2.20 4.57 3.11
N THR A 94 -1.01 4.34 2.57
CA THR A 94 0.15 3.90 3.33
C THR A 94 1.14 5.05 3.39
N SER A 95 1.58 5.40 4.58
CA SER A 95 2.36 6.61 4.82
C SER A 95 3.81 6.35 5.24
N ILE A 96 4.12 5.10 5.52
CA ILE A 96 5.47 4.59 5.80
C ILE A 96 5.62 3.20 5.21
N ASP A 97 6.87 2.72 5.14
CA ASP A 97 7.13 1.32 4.78
C ASP A 97 6.50 0.36 5.81
N LEU A 98 5.63 -0.54 5.35
CA LEU A 98 4.94 -1.49 6.21
C LEU A 98 5.03 -2.91 5.65
N PRO A 99 5.54 -3.88 6.42
CA PRO A 99 5.36 -5.29 6.14
C PRO A 99 3.91 -5.70 6.48
N VAL A 100 3.20 -6.19 5.47
CA VAL A 100 1.79 -6.56 5.57
C VAL A 100 1.55 -8.01 5.15
N VAL A 101 0.42 -8.57 5.56
CA VAL A 101 -0.12 -9.80 5.00
C VAL A 101 -1.39 -9.44 4.24
N SER A 102 -1.42 -9.74 2.96
CA SER A 102 -2.51 -9.41 2.05
C SER A 102 -3.19 -10.65 1.52
N GLN A 103 -4.47 -10.54 1.18
CA GLN A 103 -5.27 -11.60 0.57
C GLN A 103 -6.26 -10.96 -0.41
N ILE A 104 -6.37 -11.49 -1.62
CA ILE A 104 -7.47 -11.17 -2.53
C ILE A 104 -8.66 -12.04 -2.14
N THR A 105 -9.75 -11.40 -1.72
CA THR A 105 -10.95 -12.05 -1.18
C THR A 105 -12.14 -11.98 -2.13
N LYS A 106 -12.08 -11.10 -3.16
CA LYS A 106 -13.09 -11.04 -4.24
C LYS A 106 -12.40 -10.75 -5.56
N ALA A 107 -12.38 -11.74 -6.44
CA ALA A 107 -11.92 -11.66 -7.82
C ALA A 107 -12.37 -12.89 -8.60
N SER A 108 -12.63 -12.74 -9.90
CA SER A 108 -12.86 -13.80 -10.87
C SER A 108 -12.21 -13.44 -12.21
N ARG A 109 -12.30 -14.31 -13.22
CA ARG A 109 -11.82 -14.00 -14.57
C ARG A 109 -12.60 -12.86 -15.21
N ASP A 110 -13.92 -12.86 -15.02
CA ASP A 110 -14.82 -11.85 -15.59
C ASP A 110 -14.83 -10.55 -14.78
N GLU A 111 -14.67 -10.65 -13.46
CA GLU A 111 -14.55 -9.51 -12.56
C GLU A 111 -13.24 -9.59 -11.76
N PRO A 112 -12.09 -9.29 -12.38
CA PRO A 112 -10.81 -9.34 -11.67
C PRO A 112 -10.70 -8.25 -10.61
N PHE A 113 -9.90 -8.47 -9.57
CA PHE A 113 -9.46 -7.39 -8.72
C PHE A 113 -8.59 -6.44 -9.55
N LEU A 114 -8.97 -5.16 -9.56
CA LEU A 114 -8.24 -4.09 -10.26
C LEU A 114 -7.99 -2.91 -9.30
N ALA A 115 -6.76 -2.43 -9.33
CA ALA A 115 -6.34 -1.27 -8.54
C ALA A 115 -5.22 -0.50 -9.23
N MET A 116 -5.16 0.80 -8.96
CA MET A 116 -4.00 1.62 -9.22
C MET A 116 -3.29 1.97 -7.91
N ALA A 117 -1.97 2.08 -7.94
CA ALA A 117 -1.15 2.53 -6.83
C ALA A 117 -0.26 3.69 -7.29
N LEU A 118 -0.31 4.79 -6.56
CA LEU A 118 0.49 5.99 -6.80
C LEU A 118 1.44 6.21 -5.64
N LYS A 119 2.75 6.23 -5.91
CA LYS A 119 3.77 6.56 -4.92
C LYS A 119 3.58 7.99 -4.41
N LEU A 120 3.71 8.17 -3.10
CA LEU A 120 3.59 9.49 -2.46
C LEU A 120 4.94 10.22 -2.50
N GLU A 121 4.97 11.33 -3.22
CA GLU A 121 6.13 12.23 -3.24
C GLU A 121 6.01 13.24 -2.07
N ILE A 122 6.59 12.88 -0.92
CA ILE A 122 6.51 13.69 0.32
C ILE A 122 7.03 15.13 0.13
N PRO A 123 8.08 15.40 -0.67
CA PRO A 123 8.47 16.79 -0.97
C PRO A 123 7.32 17.61 -1.58
N ILE A 124 6.56 17.05 -2.51
CA ILE A 124 5.40 17.73 -3.11
C ILE A 124 4.30 17.96 -2.07
N VAL A 125 4.07 16.99 -1.17
CA VAL A 125 3.11 17.15 -0.07
C VAL A 125 3.49 18.32 0.82
N ARG A 126 4.77 18.46 1.19
CA ARG A 126 5.28 19.57 2.00
C ARG A 126 5.12 20.91 1.29
N GLU A 127 5.40 20.95 0.01
CA GLU A 127 5.21 22.16 -0.80
C GLU A 127 3.73 22.59 -0.83
N ILE A 128 2.78 21.66 -1.05
CA ILE A 128 1.35 21.97 -0.99
C ILE A 128 0.97 22.53 0.38
N LEU A 129 1.47 21.93 1.46
CA LEU A 129 1.18 22.35 2.82
C LEU A 129 1.76 23.74 3.16
N SER A 130 2.85 24.17 2.50
CA SER A 130 3.41 25.50 2.70
C SER A 130 2.62 26.63 2.02
N HIS A 131 1.76 26.30 1.06
CA HIS A 131 0.97 27.27 0.29
C HIS A 131 -0.48 27.40 0.76
N GLU A 132 -0.97 26.50 1.63
CA GLU A 132 -2.33 26.53 2.13
C GLU A 132 -2.38 26.49 3.66
N GLU A 133 -3.28 27.27 4.25
CA GLU A 133 -3.67 27.16 5.66
C GLU A 133 -4.50 25.89 5.87
N PHE A 134 -3.85 24.74 5.87
CA PHE A 134 -4.44 23.57 6.47
C PHE A 134 -4.40 23.78 7.98
N HIS A 135 -5.56 23.93 8.62
CA HIS A 135 -5.67 23.99 10.08
C HIS A 135 -4.81 22.87 10.68
N GLU A 136 -3.90 23.25 11.58
CA GLU A 136 -3.01 22.29 12.23
C GLU A 136 -3.86 21.15 12.80
N PRO A 137 -3.58 19.89 12.46
CA PRO A 137 -4.21 18.80 13.14
C PRO A 137 -3.76 18.91 14.60
N GLU A 138 -4.68 18.95 15.55
CA GLU A 138 -4.36 18.59 16.93
C GLU A 138 -3.46 17.37 16.86
N VAL A 139 -2.29 17.41 17.50
CA VAL A 139 -1.29 16.34 17.48
C VAL A 139 -1.96 15.08 18.01
N SER A 140 -2.61 14.36 17.14
CA SER A 140 -3.31 13.13 17.43
C SER A 140 -2.26 12.04 17.54
N PHE A 141 -1.81 11.79 18.78
CA PHE A 141 -1.06 10.58 19.11
C PHE A 141 -1.86 9.38 18.61
N GLY A 142 -1.29 8.56 17.72
CA GLY A 142 -1.93 7.34 17.23
C GLY A 142 -2.25 7.29 15.73
N VAL A 143 -1.69 8.19 14.93
CA VAL A 143 -1.78 8.08 13.46
C VAL A 143 -1.09 6.80 13.01
N ARG A 144 -1.89 5.82 12.55
CA ARG A 144 -1.36 4.55 12.01
C ARG A 144 -0.72 4.80 10.64
N GLY A 145 0.34 4.06 10.34
CA GLY A 145 1.02 4.12 9.04
C GLY A 145 0.19 3.62 7.85
N MET A 146 -1.05 3.12 8.11
CA MET A 146 -2.01 2.69 7.09
C MET A 146 -3.42 3.09 7.50
N ALA A 147 -4.20 3.58 6.54
CA ALA A 147 -5.61 3.93 6.72
C ALA A 147 -6.40 3.63 5.44
N VAL A 148 -7.70 3.33 5.61
CA VAL A 148 -8.66 3.11 4.52
C VAL A 148 -9.79 4.12 4.64
N GLY A 149 -10.18 4.72 3.53
CA GLY A 149 -11.29 5.67 3.46
C GLY A 149 -12.12 5.50 2.18
N LYS A 150 -13.32 6.06 2.18
CA LYS A 150 -14.14 6.14 0.96
C LYS A 150 -13.49 7.04 -0.06
N THR A 151 -13.50 6.64 -1.32
CA THR A 151 -12.89 7.42 -2.41
C THR A 151 -13.84 8.54 -2.84
N PRO A 152 -13.46 9.82 -2.66
CA PRO A 152 -14.27 10.94 -3.12
C PRO A 152 -14.33 10.99 -4.66
N VAL A 153 -15.42 11.54 -5.20
CA VAL A 153 -15.63 11.68 -6.65
C VAL A 153 -14.53 12.51 -7.31
N GLU A 154 -14.07 13.55 -6.67
CA GLU A 154 -13.00 14.43 -7.17
C GLU A 154 -11.68 13.69 -7.27
N MET A 155 -11.41 12.76 -6.35
CA MET A 155 -10.20 11.91 -6.40
C MET A 155 -10.31 10.89 -7.54
N LEU A 156 -11.47 10.26 -7.76
CA LEU A 156 -11.68 9.34 -8.88
C LEU A 156 -11.46 10.06 -10.21
N ASN A 157 -11.99 11.29 -10.35
CA ASN A 157 -11.81 12.12 -11.53
C ASN A 157 -10.31 12.46 -11.78
N ALA A 158 -9.59 12.87 -10.74
CA ALA A 158 -8.16 13.16 -10.87
C ALA A 158 -7.36 11.90 -11.25
N CYS A 159 -7.71 10.73 -10.69
CA CYS A 159 -7.11 9.44 -11.05
C CYS A 159 -7.41 9.05 -12.49
N SER A 160 -8.65 9.28 -12.98
CA SER A 160 -9.02 8.98 -14.36
C SER A 160 -8.22 9.83 -15.35
N ARG A 161 -8.00 11.12 -15.06
CA ARG A 161 -7.14 11.97 -15.91
C ARG A 161 -5.69 11.52 -15.89
N LEU A 162 -5.13 11.13 -14.76
CA LEU A 162 -3.77 10.60 -14.67
C LEU A 162 -3.62 9.32 -15.51
N LEU A 163 -4.59 8.40 -15.41
CA LEU A 163 -4.61 7.17 -16.24
C LEU A 163 -4.74 7.48 -17.73
N GLY A 164 -5.47 8.54 -18.09
CA GLY A 164 -5.61 8.99 -19.50
C GLY A 164 -4.28 9.35 -20.16
N LEU A 165 -3.24 9.69 -19.38
CA LEU A 165 -1.90 9.94 -19.94
C LEU A 165 -1.25 8.66 -20.53
N LEU A 166 -1.72 7.48 -20.14
CA LEU A 166 -1.25 6.22 -20.73
C LEU A 166 -1.68 6.09 -22.21
N ASP A 167 -2.77 6.77 -22.61
CA ASP A 167 -3.24 6.85 -23.99
C ASP A 167 -2.49 7.92 -24.79
N THR A 168 -1.85 8.90 -24.12
CA THR A 168 -1.09 10.00 -24.72
C THR A 168 0.33 10.10 -24.13
N PRO A 169 1.24 9.15 -24.38
CA PRO A 169 2.55 9.09 -23.72
C PRO A 169 3.42 10.34 -23.88
N ARG A 170 3.22 11.13 -24.96
CA ARG A 170 3.94 12.38 -25.21
C ARG A 170 3.65 13.46 -24.18
N ASP A 171 2.48 13.40 -23.52
CA ASP A 171 2.04 14.37 -22.53
C ASP A 171 2.55 14.04 -21.10
N ILE A 172 3.01 12.80 -20.88
CA ILE A 172 3.48 12.34 -19.57
C ILE A 172 4.55 13.26 -18.96
N PRO A 173 5.61 13.66 -19.67
CA PRO A 173 6.67 14.50 -19.10
C PRO A 173 6.17 15.85 -18.59
N PHE A 174 5.10 16.39 -19.17
CA PHE A 174 4.57 17.72 -18.87
C PHE A 174 3.42 17.67 -17.86
N LEU A 175 2.51 16.72 -17.98
CA LEU A 175 1.26 16.72 -17.25
C LEU A 175 1.23 15.77 -16.04
N SER A 176 2.09 14.74 -16.01
CA SER A 176 2.03 13.73 -14.95
C SER A 176 2.24 14.33 -13.55
N THR A 177 3.23 15.20 -13.38
CA THR A 177 3.51 15.85 -12.08
C THR A 177 2.37 16.76 -11.64
N LEU A 178 1.75 17.50 -12.57
CA LEU A 178 0.60 18.38 -12.25
C LEU A 178 -0.61 17.58 -11.79
N MET A 179 -0.91 16.47 -12.47
CA MET A 179 -2.02 15.59 -12.11
C MET A 179 -1.77 14.83 -10.81
N GLN A 180 -0.53 14.39 -10.56
CA GLN A 180 -0.14 13.81 -9.27
C GLN A 180 -0.26 14.81 -8.14
N ARG A 181 0.14 16.07 -8.37
CA ARG A 181 -0.01 17.17 -7.41
C ARG A 181 -1.48 17.40 -7.06
N GLU A 182 -2.38 17.38 -8.04
CA GLU A 182 -3.83 17.47 -7.79
C GLU A 182 -4.32 16.31 -6.91
N ILE A 183 -3.92 15.05 -7.22
CA ILE A 183 -4.30 13.89 -6.43
C ILE A 183 -3.82 14.04 -4.97
N LEU A 184 -2.59 14.48 -4.75
CA LEU A 184 -2.04 14.73 -3.41
C LEU A 184 -2.81 15.84 -2.68
N TYR A 185 -3.18 16.90 -3.38
CA TYR A 185 -4.02 17.97 -2.83
C TYR A 185 -5.41 17.44 -2.42
N ARG A 186 -6.09 16.67 -3.29
CA ARG A 186 -7.37 16.04 -2.98
C ARG A 186 -7.27 15.09 -1.79
N LEU A 187 -6.19 14.34 -1.70
CA LEU A 187 -5.91 13.45 -0.57
C LEU A 187 -5.73 14.24 0.73
N LEU A 188 -4.99 15.35 0.71
CA LEU A 188 -4.82 16.23 1.87
C LEU A 188 -6.14 16.83 2.36
N ARG A 189 -7.09 17.11 1.45
CA ARG A 189 -8.43 17.60 1.76
C ARG A 189 -9.41 16.51 2.18
N SER A 190 -9.06 15.23 2.01
CA SER A 190 -9.92 14.11 2.42
C SER A 190 -9.90 13.89 3.94
N PRO A 191 -10.85 13.11 4.49
CA PRO A 191 -10.84 12.72 5.92
C PRO A 191 -9.54 12.01 6.36
N LEU A 192 -8.83 11.37 5.42
CA LEU A 192 -7.52 10.74 5.66
C LEU A 192 -6.34 11.70 5.48
N GLY A 193 -6.57 12.93 5.04
CA GLY A 193 -5.52 13.94 4.86
C GLY A 193 -4.71 14.20 6.12
N LYS A 194 -5.33 14.06 7.32
CA LYS A 194 -4.62 14.13 8.60
C LYS A 194 -3.45 13.13 8.71
N HIS A 195 -3.57 11.94 8.14
CA HIS A 195 -2.50 10.93 8.12
C HIS A 195 -1.34 11.39 7.26
N LEU A 196 -1.64 11.95 6.09
CA LEU A 196 -0.62 12.47 5.17
C LEU A 196 0.03 13.75 5.73
N ARG A 197 -0.79 14.67 6.28
CA ARG A 197 -0.28 15.87 6.99
C ARG A 197 0.64 15.48 8.13
N ALA A 198 0.19 14.56 8.99
CA ALA A 198 0.99 14.08 10.12
C ALA A 198 2.39 13.61 9.71
N ILE A 199 2.55 13.00 8.53
CA ILE A 199 3.86 12.52 8.05
C ILE A 199 4.67 13.65 7.42
N ALA A 200 4.02 14.53 6.68
CA ALA A 200 4.67 15.64 6.01
C ALA A 200 5.05 16.78 6.95
N THR A 201 4.19 17.05 7.97
CA THR A 201 4.34 18.18 8.91
C THR A 201 4.76 17.75 10.31
N LEU A 202 4.48 16.48 10.71
CA LEU A 202 4.95 16.03 12.00
C LEU A 202 6.46 16.23 12.05
N GLY A 203 6.73 17.27 12.75
CA GLY A 203 8.02 17.64 13.22
C GLY A 203 8.80 16.44 13.71
N GLU A 204 10.02 16.61 13.94
CA GLU A 204 11.08 15.71 14.36
C GLU A 204 10.69 14.26 14.76
N GLN A 205 9.57 14.01 15.48
CA GLN A 205 9.28 12.69 16.06
C GLN A 205 8.79 11.64 15.06
N SER A 206 7.92 11.99 14.09
CA SER A 206 7.52 11.03 13.05
C SER A 206 8.60 10.85 11.99
N ASN A 207 9.34 11.92 11.67
CA ASN A 207 10.54 11.82 10.86
C ASN A 207 11.60 10.96 11.56
N ARG A 208 11.72 11.05 12.88
CA ARG A 208 12.58 10.22 13.71
C ARG A 208 12.16 8.75 13.67
N THR A 209 10.84 8.47 13.82
CA THR A 209 10.31 7.10 13.71
C THR A 209 10.45 6.57 12.28
N ALA A 210 10.18 7.38 11.27
CA ALA A 210 10.39 7.00 9.86
C ALA A 210 11.88 6.70 9.56
N ARG A 211 12.84 7.43 10.16
CA ARG A 211 14.27 7.08 10.07
C ARG A 211 14.57 5.72 10.69
N ALA A 212 13.98 5.40 11.85
CA ALA A 212 14.13 4.07 12.46
C ALA A 212 13.57 2.96 11.55
N VAL A 213 12.40 3.17 10.95
CA VAL A 213 11.80 2.25 9.97
C VAL A 213 12.69 2.09 8.74
N GLY A 214 13.18 3.18 8.17
CA GLY A 214 14.11 3.16 7.02
C GLY A 214 15.42 2.44 7.36
N TRP A 215 15.99 2.70 8.54
CA TRP A 215 17.21 2.01 8.98
C TRP A 215 16.98 0.51 9.14
N LEU A 216 15.88 0.07 9.73
CA LEU A 216 15.54 -1.34 9.84
C LEU A 216 15.36 -2.01 8.48
N ARG A 217 14.84 -1.28 7.49
CA ARG A 217 14.67 -1.80 6.12
C ARG A 217 16.01 -2.09 5.43
N THR A 218 17.02 -1.26 5.68
CA THR A 218 18.36 -1.43 5.10
C THR A 218 19.29 -2.31 5.92
N ASN A 219 18.97 -2.57 7.20
CA ASN A 219 19.81 -3.33 8.13
C ASN A 219 19.04 -4.47 8.81
N TYR A 220 18.02 -5.02 8.15
CA TYR A 220 17.19 -6.08 8.75
C TYR A 220 17.97 -7.36 9.06
N ASP A 221 19.00 -7.66 8.30
CA ASP A 221 19.87 -8.82 8.41
C ASP A 221 20.79 -8.76 9.64
N LYS A 222 21.10 -7.56 10.15
CA LYS A 222 22.01 -7.34 11.26
C LYS A 222 21.32 -7.56 12.62
N PRO A 223 22.08 -7.94 13.68
CA PRO A 223 21.55 -7.93 15.04
C PRO A 223 21.01 -6.54 15.42
N LEU A 224 19.82 -6.51 16.02
CA LEU A 224 19.20 -5.25 16.45
C LEU A 224 19.35 -5.06 17.94
N ARG A 225 20.01 -3.97 18.33
CA ARG A 225 19.93 -3.39 19.66
C ARG A 225 18.98 -2.21 19.59
N VAL A 226 18.01 -2.21 20.50
CA VAL A 226 16.97 -1.16 20.49
C VAL A 226 17.56 0.22 20.84
N GLU A 227 18.62 0.24 21.62
CA GLU A 227 19.40 1.42 21.96
C GLU A 227 20.04 2.08 20.73
N ASP A 228 20.59 1.25 19.82
CA ASP A 228 21.19 1.75 18.58
C ASP A 228 20.11 2.34 17.67
N LEU A 229 18.95 1.67 17.59
CA LEU A 229 17.81 2.17 16.82
C LEU A 229 17.25 3.48 17.42
N ALA A 230 17.22 3.59 18.75
CA ALA A 230 16.80 4.79 19.45
C ALA A 230 17.76 5.96 19.16
N SER A 231 19.06 5.69 19.10
CA SER A 231 20.07 6.67 18.69
C SER A 231 19.87 7.13 17.23
N VAL A 232 19.63 6.21 16.29
CA VAL A 232 19.29 6.55 14.89
C VAL A 232 18.05 7.43 14.81
N ALA A 233 17.04 7.12 15.62
CA ALA A 233 15.82 7.91 15.71
C ALA A 233 16.00 9.22 16.51
N GLN A 234 17.11 9.41 17.21
CA GLN A 234 17.30 10.51 18.15
C GLN A 234 16.17 10.60 19.19
N MET A 235 15.82 9.46 19.77
CA MET A 235 14.75 9.29 20.76
C MET A 235 15.26 8.48 21.94
N GLY A 236 14.62 8.66 23.11
CA GLY A 236 14.76 7.69 24.20
C GLY A 236 14.09 6.34 23.81
N VAL A 237 14.60 5.23 24.36
CA VAL A 237 14.10 3.87 24.06
C VAL A 237 12.60 3.74 24.26
N SER A 238 12.07 4.22 25.41
CA SER A 238 10.63 4.17 25.70
C SER A 238 9.79 4.97 24.71
N THR A 239 10.26 6.16 24.33
CA THR A 239 9.63 7.04 23.34
C THR A 239 9.60 6.38 21.97
N LEU A 240 10.74 5.79 21.56
CA LEU A 240 10.81 5.02 20.31
C LEU A 240 9.80 3.87 20.31
N HIS A 241 9.75 3.05 21.35
CA HIS A 241 8.80 1.94 21.43
C HIS A 241 7.35 2.40 21.29
N HIS A 242 6.98 3.48 21.98
CA HIS A 242 5.63 4.02 21.93
C HIS A 242 5.28 4.50 20.51
N HIS A 243 6.08 5.38 19.93
CA HIS A 243 5.83 5.92 18.58
C HIS A 243 5.93 4.88 17.48
N PHE A 244 6.91 3.97 17.58
CA PHE A 244 7.08 2.91 16.59
C PHE A 244 5.88 1.97 16.58
N ARG A 245 5.38 1.57 17.75
CA ARG A 245 4.19 0.72 17.86
C ARG A 245 2.90 1.44 17.44
N SER A 246 2.76 2.71 17.76
CA SER A 246 1.64 3.54 17.33
C SER A 246 1.58 3.58 15.79
N LEU A 247 2.72 3.80 15.14
CA LEU A 247 2.81 3.97 13.69
C LEU A 247 2.72 2.64 12.92
N THR A 248 3.44 1.60 13.39
CA THR A 248 3.59 0.32 12.67
C THR A 248 2.67 -0.79 13.17
N ALA A 249 2.01 -0.59 14.32
CA ALA A 249 1.29 -1.60 15.10
C ALA A 249 2.17 -2.77 15.58
N MET A 250 3.50 -2.61 15.57
CA MET A 250 4.50 -3.63 15.91
C MET A 250 5.62 -3.06 16.79
N SER A 251 6.28 -3.91 17.57
CA SER A 251 7.56 -3.52 18.17
C SER A 251 8.68 -3.52 17.10
N PRO A 252 9.80 -2.79 17.31
CA PRO A 252 10.94 -2.81 16.39
C PRO A 252 11.45 -4.22 16.07
N LEU A 253 11.57 -5.08 17.06
CA LEU A 253 11.98 -6.49 16.88
C LEU A 253 10.98 -7.30 16.06
N GLN A 254 9.66 -7.11 16.30
CA GLN A 254 8.63 -7.77 15.49
C GLN A 254 8.66 -7.29 14.04
N TYR A 255 8.91 -6.01 13.83
CA TYR A 255 9.03 -5.41 12.51
C TYR A 255 10.26 -5.98 11.76
N GLN A 256 11.44 -6.01 12.40
CA GLN A 256 12.64 -6.62 11.83
C GLN A 256 12.43 -8.09 11.46
N LYS A 257 11.83 -8.88 12.35
CA LYS A 257 11.52 -10.29 12.07
C LYS A 257 10.65 -10.45 10.83
N ARG A 258 9.63 -9.62 10.66
CA ARG A 258 8.81 -9.66 9.45
C ARG A 258 9.61 -9.32 8.20
N LEU A 259 10.46 -8.29 8.24
CA LEU A 259 11.34 -7.94 7.12
C LEU A 259 12.24 -9.14 6.74
N ARG A 260 12.88 -9.79 7.72
CA ARG A 260 13.72 -10.98 7.50
C ARG A 260 12.95 -12.11 6.81
N LEU A 261 11.77 -12.45 7.31
CA LEU A 261 10.94 -13.52 6.74
C LEU A 261 10.49 -13.20 5.32
N HIS A 262 10.17 -11.93 5.03
CA HIS A 262 9.83 -11.47 3.68
C HIS A 262 11.02 -11.54 2.74
N ALA A 263 12.17 -11.04 3.16
CA ALA A 263 13.40 -11.07 2.37
C ALA A 263 13.81 -12.50 2.05
N ALA A 264 13.81 -13.41 3.04
CA ALA A 264 14.09 -14.82 2.83
C ALA A 264 13.15 -15.46 1.81
N ARG A 265 11.84 -15.15 1.88
CA ARG A 265 10.85 -15.66 0.93
C ARG A 265 11.13 -15.20 -0.50
N VAL A 266 11.44 -13.92 -0.67
CA VAL A 266 11.80 -13.36 -1.98
C VAL A 266 13.05 -14.07 -2.52
N ARG A 267 14.11 -14.19 -1.74
CA ARG A 267 15.36 -14.84 -2.15
C ARG A 267 15.16 -16.31 -2.53
N MET A 268 14.42 -17.07 -1.72
CA MET A 268 14.07 -18.46 -2.07
C MET A 268 13.28 -18.56 -3.39
N LEU A 269 12.44 -17.58 -3.72
CA LEU A 269 11.65 -17.58 -4.96
C LEU A 269 12.47 -17.13 -6.17
N THR A 270 13.33 -16.11 -6.03
CA THR A 270 14.08 -15.48 -7.13
C THR A 270 15.44 -16.12 -7.36
N GLU A 271 16.16 -16.42 -6.29
CA GLU A 271 17.54 -16.96 -6.35
C GLU A 271 17.58 -18.48 -6.24
N GLY A 272 16.47 -19.10 -5.82
CA GLY A 272 16.38 -20.55 -5.74
C GLY A 272 17.08 -21.20 -4.54
N ILE A 273 17.62 -20.40 -3.62
CA ILE A 273 18.31 -20.89 -2.43
C ILE A 273 17.36 -21.68 -1.52
N ASP A 274 17.92 -22.59 -0.73
CA ASP A 274 17.15 -23.38 0.22
C ASP A 274 16.78 -22.55 1.49
N ALA A 275 15.87 -23.12 2.31
CA ALA A 275 15.35 -22.43 3.47
C ALA A 275 16.38 -22.18 4.58
N ALA A 276 17.40 -23.03 4.72
CA ALA A 276 18.43 -22.86 5.73
C ALA A 276 19.41 -21.74 5.31
N SER A 277 19.85 -21.76 4.04
CA SER A 277 20.68 -20.71 3.47
C SER A 277 19.96 -19.34 3.55
N ALA A 278 18.68 -19.29 3.12
CA ALA A 278 17.88 -18.08 3.21
C ALA A 278 17.76 -17.56 4.65
N ALA A 279 17.61 -18.45 5.64
CA ALA A 279 17.52 -18.06 7.05
C ALA A 279 18.79 -17.36 7.52
N PHE A 280 19.96 -17.94 7.25
CA PHE A 280 21.25 -17.36 7.67
C PHE A 280 21.52 -16.03 6.97
N GLU A 281 21.26 -15.94 5.67
CA GLU A 281 21.48 -14.73 4.89
C GLU A 281 20.61 -13.53 5.32
N VAL A 282 19.45 -13.78 5.92
CA VAL A 282 18.60 -12.72 6.46
C VAL A 282 18.81 -12.49 7.96
N GLY A 283 19.85 -13.10 8.56
CA GLY A 283 20.28 -12.85 9.93
C GLY A 283 19.62 -13.73 11.00
N TYR A 284 19.05 -14.89 10.66
CA TYR A 284 18.67 -15.90 11.66
C TYR A 284 19.90 -16.74 12.04
N GLU A 285 20.06 -16.99 13.34
CA GLU A 285 21.11 -17.87 13.87
C GLU A 285 20.66 -19.35 13.89
N SER A 286 19.37 -19.62 13.73
CA SER A 286 18.80 -20.96 13.77
C SER A 286 17.76 -21.17 12.67
N ALA A 287 18.02 -22.12 11.78
CA ALA A 287 17.08 -22.56 10.75
C ALA A 287 15.77 -23.12 11.38
N SER A 288 15.84 -23.75 12.56
CA SER A 288 14.66 -24.25 13.27
C SER A 288 13.78 -23.13 13.78
N GLN A 289 14.37 -22.05 14.30
CA GLN A 289 13.62 -20.85 14.70
C GLN A 289 12.98 -20.19 13.48
N PHE A 290 13.73 -20.00 12.41
CA PHE A 290 13.25 -19.46 11.15
C PHE A 290 12.04 -20.25 10.64
N ASN A 291 12.12 -21.58 10.54
CA ASN A 291 11.03 -22.42 10.05
C ASN A 291 9.75 -22.28 10.86
N ARG A 292 9.84 -22.18 12.19
CA ARG A 292 8.68 -21.95 13.07
C ARG A 292 8.06 -20.58 12.85
N GLU A 293 8.87 -19.52 12.82
CA GLU A 293 8.40 -18.15 12.63
C GLU A 293 7.85 -17.94 11.21
N TYR A 294 8.48 -18.56 10.21
CA TYR A 294 8.02 -18.57 8.82
C TYR A 294 6.63 -19.23 8.70
N SER A 295 6.47 -20.43 9.25
CA SER A 295 5.20 -21.15 9.21
C SER A 295 4.10 -20.39 9.94
N ARG A 296 4.41 -19.72 11.05
CA ARG A 296 3.44 -18.87 11.76
C ARG A 296 3.01 -17.68 10.93
N LEU A 297 3.91 -17.04 10.18
CA LEU A 297 3.61 -15.87 9.37
C LEU A 297 2.89 -16.23 8.06
N PHE A 298 3.33 -17.30 7.39
CA PHE A 298 2.88 -17.65 6.04
C PHE A 298 1.90 -18.83 5.98
N GLY A 299 1.59 -19.44 7.12
CA GLY A 299 0.62 -20.52 7.24
C GLY A 299 1.16 -21.90 6.86
N GLN A 300 2.36 -22.00 6.30
CA GLN A 300 3.00 -23.26 5.88
C GLN A 300 4.52 -23.19 5.89
N PRO A 301 5.20 -24.35 5.99
CA PRO A 301 6.66 -24.40 6.00
C PRO A 301 7.29 -23.84 4.71
N PRO A 302 8.52 -23.27 4.78
CA PRO A 302 9.16 -22.60 3.65
C PRO A 302 9.18 -23.43 2.36
N ARG A 303 9.61 -24.70 2.42
CA ARG A 303 9.69 -25.58 1.25
C ARG A 303 8.34 -25.77 0.55
N ARG A 304 7.25 -25.93 1.31
CA ARG A 304 5.91 -26.11 0.76
C ARG A 304 5.39 -24.82 0.12
N ASP A 305 5.58 -23.70 0.80
CA ASP A 305 5.19 -22.39 0.29
C ASP A 305 5.89 -22.04 -1.03
N ILE A 306 7.20 -22.24 -1.10
CA ILE A 306 7.99 -21.95 -2.29
C ILE A 306 7.63 -22.89 -3.46
N LYS A 307 7.50 -24.20 -3.19
CA LYS A 307 7.08 -25.17 -4.23
C LYS A 307 5.73 -24.80 -4.84
N LYS A 308 4.75 -24.48 -4.01
CA LYS A 308 3.41 -24.07 -4.45
C LYS A 308 3.49 -22.82 -5.33
N ARG A 309 4.19 -21.78 -4.88
CA ARG A 309 4.29 -20.49 -5.62
C ARG A 309 5.04 -20.60 -6.94
N ARG A 310 6.00 -21.53 -7.05
CA ARG A 310 6.68 -21.80 -8.32
C ARG A 310 5.74 -22.49 -9.31
N LEU A 311 4.89 -23.42 -8.86
CA LEU A 311 3.87 -24.06 -9.68
C LEU A 311 2.84 -23.05 -10.17
N ASP A 312 2.36 -22.18 -9.30
CA ASP A 312 1.39 -21.13 -9.64
C ASP A 312 1.95 -20.14 -10.68
N ARG A 313 3.25 -19.80 -10.60
CA ARG A 313 3.93 -18.95 -11.62
C ARG A 313 4.12 -19.67 -12.95
N GLY A 314 4.42 -20.98 -12.94
CA GLY A 314 4.57 -21.77 -14.15
C GLY A 314 3.26 -21.94 -14.91
N ALA A 315 2.16 -22.11 -14.20
CA ALA A 315 0.82 -22.25 -14.78
C ALA A 315 0.32 -20.95 -15.46
N THR A 316 0.75 -19.78 -14.96
CA THR A 316 0.41 -18.48 -15.57
C THR A 316 1.31 -18.08 -16.74
N ALA A 317 2.45 -18.75 -16.95
CA ALA A 317 3.37 -18.49 -18.07
C ALA A 317 3.10 -19.39 -19.28
N SER A 318 2.25 -20.41 -19.15
CA SER A 318 1.96 -21.42 -20.18
C SER A 318 0.51 -21.35 -20.71
N GLY A 319 -0.28 -20.38 -20.31
CA GLY A 319 -1.64 -20.06 -20.77
C GLY A 319 -1.68 -18.62 -21.31
#